data_6d918c012f068ff64900a5ee3aa91c18
#
_entry.id   6d918c012f068ff64900a5ee3aa91c18
#
_cell.length_a   1.000
_cell.length_b   1.000
_cell.length_c   1.000
_cell.angle_alpha   90.00
_cell.angle_beta   90.00
_cell.angle_gamma   90.00
#
_symmetry.space_group_name_H-M   'P 1'
#
loop_
_entity.id
_entity.type
_entity.pdbx_description
1 polymer ?
#
loop_
_entity_poly.entity_id
_entity_poly.type
_entity_poly.pdbx_seq_one_letter_code
_entity_poly.pdbx_strand_id
1 'polypeptide(L)'
;MAFDVLPGDSASPVILHVPHSSRQIVESGLFPEIVDEELDQLTDAYTDLIAEGAASLAVLRPWIFVNRLSRLVVDPERFVEDEMLAVGMGPVYTHGHAGRRLRADDPARDAVLLETIFQPYAEAMTTLVGQRLAGTGQALVLDVHSYPTARLPYELHGAGPRPPVCLGTDPFHTPEPLVAAARAAFGDTGLDSPFAGCYVPLRHYRREPAVQALMIEIRRDQYMTEPGGPPTDGLDRITRALAALVDAVSPVDPVPRTG
;
A
#
# COMPACT_ATOMS: atom_id res chain seq x y z
N MET A 1 16.98 -5.02 -6.91
CA MET A 1 16.53 -5.12 -5.50
C MET A 1 15.02 -5.33 -5.52
N ALA A 2 14.46 -5.97 -4.48
CA ALA A 2 13.02 -6.25 -4.44
C ALA A 2 12.17 -5.01 -4.15
N PHE A 3 12.75 -3.96 -3.61
CA PHE A 3 12.10 -2.69 -3.28
C PHE A 3 13.06 -1.52 -3.40
N ASP A 4 12.51 -0.31 -3.45
CA ASP A 4 13.26 0.94 -3.39
C ASP A 4 12.73 1.84 -2.27
N VAL A 5 13.64 2.63 -1.67
CA VAL A 5 13.32 3.73 -0.76
C VAL A 5 13.73 5.02 -1.45
N LEU A 6 12.75 5.80 -1.91
CA LEU A 6 12.99 7.09 -2.53
C LEU A 6 13.02 8.17 -1.42
N PRO A 7 14.11 8.95 -1.33
CA PRO A 7 14.26 9.90 -0.24
C PRO A 7 13.25 11.06 -0.33
N GLY A 8 12.69 11.41 0.81
CA GLY A 8 11.93 12.63 1.04
C GLY A 8 12.75 13.67 1.81
N ASP A 9 12.08 14.75 2.21
CA ASP A 9 12.68 15.75 3.09
C ASP A 9 12.96 15.16 4.47
N SER A 10 14.08 15.52 5.06
CA SER A 10 14.47 15.02 6.40
C SER A 10 13.45 15.40 7.48
N ALA A 11 12.75 16.52 7.31
CA ALA A 11 11.69 16.98 8.21
C ALA A 11 10.32 16.32 7.93
N SER A 12 10.16 15.56 6.83
CA SER A 12 8.89 14.89 6.55
C SER A 12 8.72 13.62 7.40
N PRO A 13 7.64 13.50 8.18
CA PRO A 13 7.29 12.26 8.88
C PRO A 13 6.59 11.25 7.96
N VAL A 14 6.16 11.67 6.75
CA VAL A 14 5.27 10.91 5.89
C VAL A 14 6.06 9.91 5.04
N ILE A 15 5.57 8.69 5.01
CA ILE A 15 6.01 7.59 4.14
C ILE A 15 4.81 7.17 3.27
N LEU A 16 4.92 7.35 1.96
CA LEU A 16 4.00 6.73 1.00
C LEU A 16 4.47 5.29 0.78
N HIS A 17 3.71 4.33 1.25
CA HIS A 17 3.98 2.91 1.09
C HIS A 17 3.22 2.38 -0.13
N VAL A 18 3.92 1.74 -1.07
CA VAL A 18 3.36 1.24 -2.35
C VAL A 18 3.74 -0.22 -2.52
N PRO A 19 3.00 -1.15 -1.94
CA PRO A 19 3.41 -2.56 -1.88
C PRO A 19 3.05 -3.37 -3.12
N HIS A 20 2.07 -2.97 -3.95
CA HIS A 20 1.45 -3.85 -4.92
C HIS A 20 1.39 -3.30 -6.36
N SER A 21 2.12 -2.23 -6.70
CA SER A 21 2.08 -1.62 -8.04
C SER A 21 2.82 -2.43 -9.11
N SER A 22 3.76 -3.28 -8.71
CA SER A 22 4.67 -3.94 -9.63
C SER A 22 4.07 -5.20 -10.27
N ARG A 23 4.34 -5.36 -11.56
CA ARG A 23 4.05 -6.59 -12.34
C ARG A 23 5.30 -7.47 -12.52
N GLN A 24 6.44 -7.10 -11.94
CA GLN A 24 7.68 -7.83 -12.14
C GLN A 24 7.65 -9.20 -11.44
N ILE A 25 7.82 -10.25 -12.23
CA ILE A 25 7.95 -11.62 -11.78
C ILE A 25 9.42 -12.03 -11.82
N VAL A 26 9.87 -12.69 -10.77
CA VAL A 26 11.13 -13.41 -10.70
C VAL A 26 10.84 -14.90 -10.53
N GLU A 27 11.86 -15.77 -10.63
CA GLU A 27 11.70 -17.20 -10.39
C GLU A 27 11.06 -17.46 -9.01
N SER A 28 9.86 -17.99 -9.02
CA SER A 28 9.02 -18.19 -7.83
C SER A 28 8.07 -19.39 -7.95
N GLY A 29 8.25 -20.21 -8.99
CA GLY A 29 7.44 -21.41 -9.23
C GLY A 29 6.00 -21.14 -9.68
N LEU A 30 5.69 -19.92 -10.14
CA LEU A 30 4.38 -19.58 -10.70
C LEU A 30 4.16 -20.33 -12.02
N PHE A 31 2.94 -20.78 -12.26
CA PHE A 31 2.51 -21.38 -13.53
C PHE A 31 2.34 -20.29 -14.60
N PRO A 32 3.15 -20.27 -15.68
CA PRO A 32 3.19 -19.16 -16.64
C PRO A 32 1.85 -18.84 -17.29
N GLU A 33 1.01 -19.85 -17.50
CA GLU A 33 -0.26 -19.76 -18.25
C GLU A 33 -1.35 -18.93 -17.55
N ILE A 34 -1.17 -18.62 -16.26
CA ILE A 34 -2.17 -17.86 -15.49
C ILE A 34 -1.64 -16.52 -15.00
N VAL A 35 -0.34 -16.25 -15.12
CA VAL A 35 0.31 -15.07 -14.53
C VAL A 35 -0.29 -13.77 -15.06
N ASP A 36 -0.47 -13.64 -16.37
CA ASP A 36 -0.93 -12.38 -16.97
C ASP A 36 -2.33 -11.98 -16.48
N GLU A 37 -3.26 -12.95 -16.41
CA GLU A 37 -4.61 -12.72 -15.89
C GLU A 37 -4.59 -12.33 -14.40
N GLU A 38 -3.79 -13.02 -13.59
CA GLU A 38 -3.67 -12.70 -12.17
C GLU A 38 -3.02 -11.33 -11.94
N LEU A 39 -2.03 -10.95 -12.76
CA LEU A 39 -1.44 -9.62 -12.72
C LEU A 39 -2.47 -8.53 -13.06
N ASP A 40 -3.35 -8.75 -14.04
CA ASP A 40 -4.39 -7.78 -14.39
C ASP A 40 -5.40 -7.58 -13.25
N GLN A 41 -5.70 -8.63 -12.50
CA GLN A 41 -6.67 -8.60 -11.41
C GLN A 41 -6.08 -8.11 -10.08
N LEU A 42 -4.83 -8.50 -9.76
CA LEU A 42 -4.25 -8.33 -8.43
C LEU A 42 -3.22 -7.20 -8.32
N THR A 43 -2.74 -6.64 -9.43
CA THR A 43 -1.83 -5.50 -9.38
C THR A 43 -2.59 -4.21 -9.09
N ASP A 44 -2.09 -3.42 -8.14
CA ASP A 44 -2.54 -2.05 -7.89
C ASP A 44 -1.83 -1.11 -8.87
N ALA A 45 -2.13 -1.29 -10.16
CA ALA A 45 -1.43 -0.62 -11.24
C ALA A 45 -1.43 0.90 -11.07
N TYR A 46 -0.29 1.54 -11.37
CA TYR A 46 -0.07 3.00 -11.31
C TYR A 46 -0.10 3.63 -9.91
N THR A 47 -0.25 2.87 -8.82
CA THR A 47 -0.16 3.45 -7.46
C THR A 47 1.22 4.01 -7.16
N ASP A 48 2.27 3.48 -7.78
CA ASP A 48 3.61 4.06 -7.77
C ASP A 48 3.68 5.42 -8.47
N LEU A 49 3.05 5.58 -9.63
CA LEU A 49 2.99 6.86 -10.34
C LEU A 49 2.17 7.90 -9.54
N ILE A 50 1.08 7.48 -8.90
CA ILE A 50 0.29 8.32 -8.00
C ILE A 50 1.16 8.81 -6.84
N ALA A 51 1.91 7.91 -6.18
CA ALA A 51 2.77 8.25 -5.05
C ALA A 51 3.94 9.16 -5.46
N GLU A 52 4.64 8.85 -6.56
CA GLU A 52 5.75 9.66 -7.08
C GLU A 52 5.28 11.05 -7.54
N GLY A 53 4.12 11.11 -8.21
CA GLY A 53 3.48 12.37 -8.60
C GLY A 53 3.07 13.20 -7.39
N ALA A 54 2.44 12.59 -6.39
CA ALA A 54 2.05 13.27 -5.15
C ALA A 54 3.27 13.81 -4.39
N ALA A 55 4.34 13.02 -4.29
CA ALA A 55 5.59 13.45 -3.67
C ALA A 55 6.26 14.62 -4.39
N SER A 56 6.04 14.74 -5.71
CA SER A 56 6.56 15.84 -6.50
C SER A 56 5.76 17.13 -6.36
N LEU A 57 4.48 17.02 -5.99
CA LEU A 57 3.56 18.15 -5.79
C LEU A 57 3.54 18.64 -4.36
N ALA A 58 3.82 17.78 -3.38
CA ALA A 58 3.77 18.11 -1.96
C ALA A 58 4.79 19.19 -1.58
N VAL A 59 4.38 20.10 -0.66
CA VAL A 59 5.23 21.19 -0.13
C VAL A 59 6.44 20.62 0.63
N LEU A 60 6.20 19.59 1.45
CA LEU A 60 7.24 18.84 2.15
C LEU A 60 7.27 17.42 1.57
N ARG A 61 8.29 17.13 0.79
CA ARG A 61 8.37 15.87 0.04
C ARG A 61 8.34 14.66 0.99
N PRO A 62 7.35 13.76 0.86
CA PRO A 62 7.31 12.52 1.64
C PRO A 62 8.38 11.53 1.18
N TRP A 63 8.71 10.56 2.03
CA TRP A 63 9.46 9.38 1.65
C TRP A 63 8.56 8.42 0.90
N ILE A 64 9.10 7.66 -0.06
CA ILE A 64 8.34 6.61 -0.75
C ILE A 64 9.04 5.28 -0.51
N PHE A 65 8.28 4.28 -0.08
CA PHE A 65 8.73 2.90 0.02
C PHE A 65 7.93 2.08 -0.99
N VAL A 66 8.57 1.63 -2.06
CA VAL A 66 7.89 0.95 -3.17
C VAL A 66 8.43 -0.45 -3.39
N ASN A 67 7.53 -1.44 -3.44
CA ASN A 67 7.85 -2.81 -3.84
C ASN A 67 8.08 -2.86 -5.36
N ARG A 68 9.16 -3.49 -5.80
CA ARG A 68 9.50 -3.66 -7.21
C ARG A 68 9.19 -5.08 -7.75
N LEU A 69 8.68 -5.94 -6.90
CA LEU A 69 8.20 -7.26 -7.32
C LEU A 69 6.68 -7.35 -7.19
N SER A 70 6.08 -8.17 -8.03
CA SER A 70 4.65 -8.47 -7.93
C SER A 70 4.31 -9.17 -6.61
N ARG A 71 3.15 -8.84 -6.02
CA ARG A 71 2.58 -9.57 -4.89
C ARG A 71 2.39 -11.07 -5.17
N LEU A 72 2.34 -11.48 -6.44
CA LEU A 72 2.30 -12.90 -6.82
C LEU A 72 3.59 -13.63 -6.49
N VAL A 73 4.73 -12.93 -6.43
CA VAL A 73 6.01 -13.50 -6.00
C VAL A 73 6.02 -13.67 -4.48
N VAL A 74 5.87 -12.56 -3.76
CA VAL A 74 5.72 -12.46 -2.31
C VAL A 74 4.84 -11.24 -2.01
N ASP A 75 3.79 -11.41 -1.22
CA ASP A 75 3.01 -10.29 -0.72
C ASP A 75 3.63 -9.79 0.60
N PRO A 76 4.25 -8.60 0.61
CA PRO A 76 5.00 -8.11 1.76
C PRO A 76 4.09 -7.64 2.92
N GLU A 77 2.78 -7.53 2.71
CA GLU A 77 1.81 -7.09 3.71
C GLU A 77 1.06 -8.23 4.38
N ARG A 78 1.25 -9.46 3.93
CA ARG A 78 0.65 -10.63 4.57
C ARG A 78 1.50 -11.11 5.73
N PHE A 79 0.86 -11.52 6.81
CA PHE A 79 1.52 -12.12 7.96
C PHE A 79 1.42 -13.64 7.93
N VAL A 80 2.31 -14.31 8.67
CA VAL A 80 2.36 -15.78 8.72
C VAL A 80 1.06 -16.39 9.28
N GLU A 81 0.31 -15.63 10.10
CA GLU A 81 -0.98 -16.04 10.69
C GLU A 81 -2.17 -15.25 10.08
N ASP A 82 -2.04 -14.78 8.84
CA ASP A 82 -3.05 -14.01 8.13
C ASP A 82 -4.29 -14.86 7.80
N GLU A 83 -5.49 -14.28 7.94
CA GLU A 83 -6.76 -14.96 7.57
C GLU A 83 -6.81 -15.34 6.08
N MET A 84 -6.09 -14.60 5.23
CA MET A 84 -5.97 -14.87 3.80
C MET A 84 -5.27 -16.20 3.47
N LEU A 85 -4.62 -16.83 4.45
CA LEU A 85 -4.12 -18.21 4.31
C LEU A 85 -5.25 -19.19 3.98
N ALA A 86 -6.45 -18.96 4.51
CA ALA A 86 -7.61 -19.82 4.26
C ALA A 86 -8.02 -19.88 2.79
N VAL A 87 -7.70 -18.84 2.01
CA VAL A 87 -7.93 -18.78 0.56
C VAL A 87 -6.65 -18.94 -0.27
N GLY A 88 -5.55 -19.32 0.38
CA GLY A 88 -4.26 -19.55 -0.28
C GLY A 88 -3.52 -18.29 -0.67
N MET A 89 -3.84 -17.12 -0.07
CA MET A 89 -3.24 -15.82 -0.34
C MET A 89 -2.47 -15.28 0.88
N GLY A 90 -1.64 -16.12 1.51
CA GLY A 90 -0.67 -15.73 2.53
C GLY A 90 0.53 -14.99 1.93
N PRO A 91 1.66 -14.87 2.66
CA PRO A 91 2.85 -14.17 2.16
C PRO A 91 3.37 -14.72 0.82
N VAL A 92 3.29 -16.04 0.60
CA VAL A 92 3.53 -16.68 -0.69
C VAL A 92 2.21 -17.28 -1.18
N TYR A 93 1.63 -16.67 -2.22
CA TYR A 93 0.33 -17.10 -2.74
C TYR A 93 0.40 -18.49 -3.37
N THR A 94 -0.48 -19.38 -2.93
CA THR A 94 -0.70 -20.68 -3.57
C THR A 94 -1.89 -20.66 -4.52
N HIS A 95 -2.84 -19.72 -4.32
CA HIS A 95 -4.03 -19.55 -5.14
C HIS A 95 -4.20 -18.07 -5.54
N GLY A 96 -4.79 -17.83 -6.70
CA GLY A 96 -5.07 -16.51 -7.26
C GLY A 96 -6.47 -15.99 -6.93
N HIS A 97 -6.82 -14.87 -7.53
CA HIS A 97 -8.05 -14.12 -7.29
C HIS A 97 -9.34 -14.93 -7.42
N ALA A 98 -9.36 -15.93 -8.29
CA ALA A 98 -10.51 -16.80 -8.55
C ALA A 98 -10.34 -18.22 -7.93
N GLY A 99 -9.41 -18.39 -7.00
CA GLY A 99 -9.14 -19.66 -6.34
C GLY A 99 -8.40 -20.68 -7.22
N ARG A 100 -7.86 -20.24 -8.38
CA ARG A 100 -7.01 -21.10 -9.21
C ARG A 100 -5.63 -21.25 -8.58
N ARG A 101 -5.07 -22.46 -8.70
CA ARG A 101 -3.74 -22.72 -8.18
C ARG A 101 -2.67 -21.98 -8.98
N LEU A 102 -1.81 -21.23 -8.31
CA LEU A 102 -0.76 -20.41 -8.91
C LEU A 102 0.56 -21.19 -9.06
N ARG A 103 0.83 -22.11 -8.14
CA ARG A 103 2.10 -22.85 -8.07
C ARG A 103 1.93 -24.17 -7.32
N ALA A 104 2.86 -25.12 -7.54
CA ALA A 104 2.94 -26.35 -6.76
C ALA A 104 3.39 -26.04 -5.32
N ASP A 105 3.01 -26.89 -4.36
CA ASP A 105 3.54 -26.81 -3.00
C ASP A 105 5.04 -27.12 -3.01
N ASP A 106 5.82 -26.22 -2.45
CA ASP A 106 7.27 -26.36 -2.30
C ASP A 106 7.73 -25.53 -1.08
N PRO A 107 7.72 -26.13 0.13
CA PRO A 107 8.12 -25.42 1.34
C PRO A 107 9.56 -24.91 1.32
N ALA A 108 10.47 -25.56 0.57
CA ALA A 108 11.85 -25.12 0.47
C ALA A 108 11.97 -23.84 -0.34
N ARG A 109 11.28 -23.76 -1.49
CA ARG A 109 11.18 -22.53 -2.28
C ARG A 109 10.52 -21.41 -1.47
N ASP A 110 9.40 -21.70 -0.80
CA ASP A 110 8.64 -20.71 -0.04
C ASP A 110 9.51 -20.13 1.11
N ALA A 111 10.30 -20.98 1.79
CA ALA A 111 11.24 -20.51 2.81
C ALA A 111 12.31 -19.57 2.22
N VAL A 112 12.85 -19.87 1.05
CA VAL A 112 13.82 -19.00 0.36
C VAL A 112 13.19 -17.65 -0.02
N LEU A 113 11.96 -17.64 -0.55
CA LEU A 113 11.26 -16.41 -0.90
C LEU A 113 11.01 -15.55 0.34
N LEU A 114 10.61 -16.16 1.46
CA LEU A 114 10.40 -15.43 2.72
C LEU A 114 11.71 -14.87 3.28
N GLU A 115 12.78 -15.64 3.25
CA GLU A 115 14.09 -15.19 3.76
C GLU A 115 14.72 -14.09 2.89
N THR A 116 14.62 -14.22 1.56
CA THR A 116 15.37 -13.35 0.63
C THR A 116 14.58 -12.13 0.15
N ILE A 117 13.25 -12.13 0.26
CA ILE A 117 12.38 -11.04 -0.22
C ILE A 117 11.56 -10.45 0.92
N PHE A 118 10.77 -11.28 1.63
CA PHE A 118 9.84 -10.80 2.65
C PHE A 118 10.55 -10.17 3.85
N GLN A 119 11.51 -10.88 4.45
CA GLN A 119 12.22 -10.39 5.64
C GLN A 119 13.00 -9.09 5.37
N PRO A 120 13.82 -8.98 4.30
CA PRO A 120 14.51 -7.73 3.98
C PRO A 120 13.57 -6.55 3.75
N TYR A 121 12.39 -6.78 3.13
CA TYR A 121 11.37 -5.76 2.95
C TYR A 121 10.84 -5.26 4.30
N ALA A 122 10.41 -6.17 5.17
CA ALA A 122 9.86 -5.84 6.48
C ALA A 122 10.89 -5.13 7.39
N GLU A 123 12.16 -5.55 7.33
CA GLU A 123 13.26 -4.92 8.06
C GLU A 123 13.55 -3.50 7.56
N ALA A 124 13.57 -3.30 6.25
CA ALA A 124 13.81 -1.99 5.64
C ALA A 124 12.68 -1.00 5.96
N MET A 125 11.41 -1.44 5.89
CA MET A 125 10.28 -0.60 6.26
C MET A 125 10.29 -0.27 7.75
N THR A 126 10.60 -1.26 8.61
CA THR A 126 10.79 -1.03 10.06
C THR A 126 11.87 0.01 10.32
N THR A 127 12.98 -0.07 9.59
CA THR A 127 14.10 0.86 9.70
C THR A 127 13.69 2.27 9.28
N LEU A 128 12.98 2.42 8.15
CA LEU A 128 12.53 3.72 7.66
C LEU A 128 11.56 4.37 8.66
N VAL A 129 10.58 3.63 9.18
CA VAL A 129 9.66 4.13 10.23
C VAL A 129 10.44 4.59 11.46
N GLY A 130 11.41 3.79 11.93
CA GLY A 130 12.26 4.16 13.06
C GLY A 130 13.10 5.42 12.80
N GLN A 131 13.60 5.62 11.58
CA GLN A 131 14.32 6.84 11.20
C GLN A 131 13.41 8.08 11.21
N ARG A 132 12.15 7.95 10.74
CA ARG A 132 11.20 9.07 10.81
C ARG A 132 10.86 9.42 12.24
N LEU A 133 10.56 8.43 13.09
CA LEU A 133 10.35 8.64 14.52
C LEU A 133 11.53 9.36 15.19
N ALA A 134 12.75 8.92 14.94
CA ALA A 134 13.94 9.55 15.52
C ALA A 134 14.18 10.98 15.01
N GLY A 135 13.89 11.24 13.73
CA GLY A 135 14.16 12.52 13.09
C GLY A 135 13.08 13.58 13.29
N THR A 136 11.82 13.18 13.42
CA THR A 136 10.67 14.10 13.44
C THR A 136 9.77 13.95 14.66
N GLY A 137 10.03 12.96 15.51
CA GLY A 137 9.18 12.64 16.67
C GLY A 137 7.91 11.85 16.33
N GLN A 138 7.64 11.62 15.07
CA GLN A 138 6.49 10.82 14.58
C GLN A 138 6.80 10.15 13.25
N ALA A 139 6.04 9.12 12.88
CA ALA A 139 6.05 8.52 11.55
C ALA A 139 4.60 8.30 11.10
N LEU A 140 4.31 8.65 9.84
CA LEU A 140 2.99 8.48 9.26
C LEU A 140 3.11 7.62 7.99
N VAL A 141 2.55 6.42 8.02
CA VAL A 141 2.47 5.52 6.86
C VAL A 141 1.14 5.77 6.15
N LEU A 142 1.19 6.29 4.94
CA LEU A 142 0.06 6.32 4.01
C LEU A 142 0.22 5.16 3.04
N ASP A 143 -0.60 4.15 3.22
CA ASP A 143 -0.54 2.88 2.52
C ASP A 143 -1.40 2.95 1.26
N VAL A 144 -0.76 3.00 0.09
CA VAL A 144 -1.42 3.39 -1.18
C VAL A 144 -1.74 2.14 -1.99
N HIS A 145 -3.01 1.82 -2.05
CA HIS A 145 -3.57 0.65 -2.73
C HIS A 145 -4.61 1.01 -3.78
N SER A 146 -5.06 -0.02 -4.48
CA SER A 146 -6.23 0.08 -5.33
C SER A 146 -7.02 -1.22 -5.37
N TYR A 147 -8.31 -1.11 -5.62
CA TYR A 147 -9.19 -2.25 -5.72
C TYR A 147 -10.15 -2.16 -6.92
N PRO A 148 -10.59 -3.29 -7.48
CA PRO A 148 -11.46 -3.30 -8.64
C PRO A 148 -12.89 -2.88 -8.30
N THR A 149 -13.61 -2.36 -9.30
CA THR A 149 -15.04 -2.00 -9.19
C THR A 149 -15.88 -3.22 -8.83
N ALA A 150 -15.62 -4.35 -9.47
CA ALA A 150 -16.31 -5.61 -9.18
C ALA A 150 -15.61 -6.35 -8.02
N ARG A 151 -16.41 -6.95 -7.13
CA ARG A 151 -15.90 -7.82 -6.07
C ARG A 151 -15.19 -9.04 -6.67
N LEU A 152 -14.00 -9.34 -6.16
CA LEU A 152 -13.27 -10.55 -6.51
C LEU A 152 -13.61 -11.72 -5.55
N PRO A 153 -13.55 -12.96 -6.03
CA PRO A 153 -13.95 -14.13 -5.23
C PRO A 153 -13.17 -14.31 -3.92
N TYR A 154 -11.92 -13.86 -3.85
CA TYR A 154 -11.08 -13.98 -2.66
C TYR A 154 -11.43 -13.01 -1.53
N GLU A 155 -12.21 -11.96 -1.81
CA GLU A 155 -12.57 -10.98 -0.79
C GLU A 155 -13.45 -11.62 0.29
N LEU A 156 -12.89 -11.86 1.47
CA LEU A 156 -13.55 -12.57 2.58
C LEU A 156 -14.69 -11.74 3.19
N HIS A 157 -14.54 -10.43 3.26
CA HIS A 157 -15.47 -9.52 3.90
C HIS A 157 -16.45 -8.94 2.90
N GLY A 158 -17.57 -9.57 2.84
CA GLY A 158 -18.89 -9.14 2.42
C GLY A 158 -19.12 -8.31 1.15
N ALA A 159 -20.39 -8.20 0.82
CA ALA A 159 -20.92 -7.31 -0.20
C ALA A 159 -21.24 -5.93 0.41
N GLY A 160 -20.22 -5.23 0.89
CA GLY A 160 -20.36 -3.85 1.37
C GLY A 160 -20.34 -2.82 0.24
N PRO A 161 -20.59 -1.54 0.57
CA PRO A 161 -20.39 -0.44 -0.36
C PRO A 161 -18.97 -0.45 -0.93
N ARG A 162 -18.85 -0.08 -2.19
CA ARG A 162 -17.55 0.07 -2.87
C ARG A 162 -17.34 1.55 -3.24
N PRO A 163 -16.93 2.41 -2.29
CA PRO A 163 -16.79 3.84 -2.49
C PRO A 163 -15.66 4.15 -3.50
N PRO A 164 -15.61 5.35 -4.09
CA PRO A 164 -14.49 5.77 -4.93
C PRO A 164 -13.13 5.64 -4.24
N VAL A 165 -13.07 5.91 -2.94
CA VAL A 165 -11.89 5.66 -2.07
C VAL A 165 -12.37 5.04 -0.75
N CYS A 166 -11.80 3.91 -0.39
CA CYS A 166 -12.00 3.28 0.92
C CYS A 166 -10.78 3.59 1.81
N LEU A 167 -11.02 4.08 3.00
CA LEU A 167 -10.01 4.33 4.01
C LEU A 167 -10.02 3.17 5.01
N GLY A 168 -8.91 2.44 5.09
CA GLY A 168 -8.72 1.37 6.06
C GLY A 168 -8.03 1.91 7.32
N THR A 169 -8.59 1.59 8.48
CA THR A 169 -8.18 2.17 9.77
C THR A 169 -7.78 1.10 10.79
N ASP A 170 -6.89 1.48 11.72
CA ASP A 170 -6.59 0.72 12.93
C ASP A 170 -6.91 1.60 14.16
N PRO A 171 -7.64 1.10 15.18
CA PRO A 171 -8.06 1.88 16.34
C PRO A 171 -6.90 2.49 17.15
N PHE A 172 -5.69 1.93 17.06
CA PHE A 172 -4.51 2.43 17.76
C PHE A 172 -3.69 3.40 16.90
N HIS A 173 -3.61 3.15 15.59
CA HIS A 173 -2.69 3.86 14.70
C HIS A 173 -3.35 4.92 13.82
N THR A 174 -4.69 4.93 13.70
CA THR A 174 -5.39 5.89 12.83
C THR A 174 -6.19 6.89 13.66
N PRO A 175 -5.62 8.05 14.01
CA PRO A 175 -6.35 9.09 14.74
C PRO A 175 -7.39 9.79 13.85
N GLU A 176 -8.51 10.23 14.45
CA GLU A 176 -9.60 10.90 13.73
C GLU A 176 -9.17 12.11 12.88
N PRO A 177 -8.22 12.96 13.29
CA PRO A 177 -7.74 14.06 12.43
C PRO A 177 -7.12 13.57 11.11
N LEU A 178 -6.47 12.38 11.08
CA LEU A 178 -5.92 11.79 9.87
C LEU A 178 -7.04 11.35 8.92
N VAL A 179 -8.08 10.72 9.46
CA VAL A 179 -9.29 10.35 8.69
C VAL A 179 -9.98 11.59 8.13
N ALA A 180 -10.13 12.64 8.94
CA ALA A 180 -10.74 13.90 8.51
C ALA A 180 -9.94 14.56 7.38
N ALA A 181 -8.61 14.59 7.47
CA ALA A 181 -7.74 15.10 6.42
C ALA A 181 -7.88 14.32 5.11
N ALA A 182 -7.91 12.99 5.20
CA ALA A 182 -8.10 12.12 4.03
C ALA A 182 -9.47 12.35 3.37
N ARG A 183 -10.54 12.47 4.16
CA ARG A 183 -11.88 12.81 3.64
C ARG A 183 -11.91 14.18 2.96
N ALA A 184 -11.23 15.16 3.51
CA ALA A 184 -11.14 16.48 2.90
C ALA A 184 -10.39 16.46 1.57
N ALA A 185 -9.32 15.63 1.46
CA ALA A 185 -8.51 15.51 0.27
C ALA A 185 -9.20 14.72 -0.86
N PHE A 186 -9.81 13.56 -0.55
CA PHE A 186 -10.40 12.66 -1.55
C PHE A 186 -11.90 12.88 -1.80
N GLY A 187 -12.63 13.53 -0.90
CA GLY A 187 -14.07 13.78 -1.02
C GLY A 187 -14.91 12.54 -0.67
N ASP A 188 -15.49 11.89 -1.68
CA ASP A 188 -16.35 10.71 -1.47
C ASP A 188 -15.53 9.49 -1.03
N THR A 189 -15.60 9.19 0.27
CA THR A 189 -14.83 8.11 0.90
C THR A 189 -15.72 7.25 1.80
N GLY A 190 -15.40 5.94 1.87
CA GLY A 190 -15.92 5.02 2.87
C GLY A 190 -14.86 4.65 3.91
N LEU A 191 -15.28 4.02 5.01
CA LEU A 191 -14.38 3.51 6.05
C LEU A 191 -14.51 1.99 6.15
N ASP A 192 -13.37 1.30 6.21
CA ASP A 192 -13.23 -0.11 6.56
C ASP A 192 -14.15 -1.08 5.77
N SER A 193 -14.59 -0.66 4.58
CA SER A 193 -15.40 -1.47 3.68
C SER A 193 -15.17 -1.03 2.22
N PRO A 194 -14.75 -1.94 1.33
CA PRO A 194 -14.62 -3.40 1.49
C PRO A 194 -13.34 -3.87 2.22
N PHE A 195 -12.38 -3.00 2.48
CA PHE A 195 -11.11 -3.33 3.11
C PHE A 195 -10.90 -2.52 4.38
N ALA A 196 -10.37 -3.16 5.43
CA ALA A 196 -10.11 -2.56 6.73
C ALA A 196 -8.66 -2.79 7.16
N GLY A 197 -8.21 -2.02 8.15
CA GLY A 197 -6.85 -2.08 8.65
C GLY A 197 -5.90 -1.18 7.85
N CYS A 198 -4.63 -1.15 8.29
CA CYS A 198 -3.54 -0.45 7.63
C CYS A 198 -2.21 -1.12 8.00
N TYR A 199 -1.20 -0.97 7.14
CA TYR A 199 0.11 -1.56 7.39
C TYR A 199 0.89 -0.74 8.43
N VAL A 200 1.36 -1.44 9.47
CA VAL A 200 2.34 -0.93 10.44
C VAL A 200 3.35 -2.03 10.71
N PRO A 201 4.67 -1.76 10.64
CA PRO A 201 5.68 -2.77 10.96
C PRO A 201 5.47 -3.36 12.35
N LEU A 202 5.54 -4.70 12.49
CA LEU A 202 5.21 -5.44 13.72
C LEU A 202 5.98 -4.95 14.97
N ARG A 203 7.18 -4.38 14.79
CA ARG A 203 7.95 -3.77 15.87
C ARG A 203 7.20 -2.62 16.55
N HIS A 204 6.41 -1.87 15.79
CA HIS A 204 5.68 -0.67 16.24
C HIS A 204 4.19 -0.93 16.45
N TYR A 205 3.66 -2.00 15.85
CA TYR A 205 2.24 -2.30 15.86
C TYR A 205 1.69 -2.42 17.29
N ARG A 206 0.69 -1.56 17.59
CA ARG A 206 0.03 -1.42 18.89
C ARG A 206 0.98 -1.18 20.09
N ARG A 207 2.16 -0.59 19.81
CA ARG A 207 3.18 -0.29 20.83
C ARG A 207 3.64 1.16 20.81
N GLU A 208 3.67 1.77 19.63
CA GLU A 208 4.21 3.11 19.44
C GLU A 208 3.11 4.04 18.87
N PRO A 209 2.48 4.87 19.72
CA PRO A 209 1.39 5.75 19.29
C PRO A 209 1.85 6.89 18.37
N ALA A 210 3.15 7.21 18.37
CA ALA A 210 3.72 8.18 17.44
C ALA A 210 3.90 7.62 16.01
N VAL A 211 3.67 6.31 15.79
CA VAL A 211 3.50 5.73 14.47
C VAL A 211 2.03 5.75 14.12
N GLN A 212 1.65 6.60 13.18
CA GLN A 212 0.30 6.67 12.63
C GLN A 212 0.25 5.97 11.27
N ALA A 213 -0.90 5.45 10.91
CA ALA A 213 -1.10 4.80 9.61
C ALA A 213 -2.53 4.93 9.11
N LEU A 214 -2.67 4.95 7.78
CA LEU A 214 -3.96 4.94 7.09
C LEU A 214 -3.79 4.21 5.76
N MET A 215 -4.62 3.23 5.49
CA MET A 215 -4.70 2.60 4.18
C MET A 215 -5.63 3.41 3.27
N ILE A 216 -5.21 3.64 2.04
CA ILE A 216 -5.94 4.39 1.01
C ILE A 216 -6.18 3.44 -0.16
N GLU A 217 -7.34 2.85 -0.21
CA GLU A 217 -7.79 1.94 -1.26
C GLU A 217 -8.57 2.73 -2.33
N ILE A 218 -7.95 2.97 -3.48
CA ILE A 218 -8.53 3.73 -4.58
C ILE A 218 -9.24 2.75 -5.52
N ARG A 219 -10.54 2.95 -5.75
CA ARG A 219 -11.24 2.11 -6.73
C ARG A 219 -10.71 2.40 -8.13
N ARG A 220 -10.33 1.35 -8.86
CA ARG A 220 -9.53 1.45 -10.10
C ARG A 220 -10.18 2.26 -11.20
N ASP A 221 -11.53 2.23 -11.33
CA ASP A 221 -12.27 3.05 -12.31
C ASP A 221 -12.07 4.57 -12.10
N GLN A 222 -11.55 4.99 -10.93
CA GLN A 222 -11.28 6.39 -10.66
C GLN A 222 -10.09 6.93 -11.43
N TYR A 223 -9.17 6.07 -11.91
CA TYR A 223 -7.92 6.51 -12.51
C TYR A 223 -7.38 5.63 -13.65
N MET A 224 -8.00 4.47 -13.92
CA MET A 224 -7.57 3.56 -14.98
C MET A 224 -8.75 2.81 -15.64
N THR A 225 -8.48 2.16 -16.76
CA THR A 225 -9.40 1.21 -17.38
C THR A 225 -9.17 -0.18 -16.80
N GLU A 226 -10.21 -0.81 -16.27
CA GLU A 226 -10.14 -2.16 -15.71
C GLU A 226 -10.43 -3.27 -16.74
N PRO A 227 -9.87 -4.48 -16.55
CA PRO A 227 -8.70 -4.80 -15.72
C PRO A 227 -7.39 -4.49 -16.45
N GLY A 228 -6.35 -4.09 -15.73
CA GLY A 228 -4.98 -3.98 -16.27
C GLY A 228 -4.75 -3.01 -17.41
N GLY A 229 -5.74 -2.18 -17.77
CA GLY A 229 -5.69 -1.26 -18.90
C GLY A 229 -4.94 0.06 -18.58
N PRO A 230 -4.91 1.01 -19.53
CA PRO A 230 -4.17 2.26 -19.39
C PRO A 230 -4.78 3.20 -18.34
N PRO A 231 -4.00 4.15 -17.83
CA PRO A 231 -4.50 5.20 -16.95
C PRO A 231 -5.44 6.14 -17.72
N THR A 232 -6.32 6.80 -16.97
CA THR A 232 -7.25 7.84 -17.47
C THR A 232 -6.86 9.21 -16.91
N ASP A 233 -7.57 10.27 -17.31
CA ASP A 233 -7.40 11.62 -16.75
C ASP A 233 -7.63 11.69 -15.23
N GLY A 234 -8.28 10.66 -14.68
CA GLY A 234 -8.48 10.51 -13.23
C GLY A 234 -7.18 10.33 -12.44
N LEU A 235 -6.11 9.84 -13.08
CA LEU A 235 -4.80 9.65 -12.44
C LEU A 235 -4.29 10.96 -11.82
N ASP A 236 -4.33 12.06 -12.59
CA ASP A 236 -3.92 13.38 -12.12
C ASP A 236 -4.77 13.89 -10.94
N ARG A 237 -6.08 13.64 -10.97
CA ARG A 237 -6.99 14.02 -9.89
C ARG A 237 -6.64 13.31 -8.59
N ILE A 238 -6.44 11.99 -8.65
CA ILE A 238 -6.07 11.19 -7.48
C ILE A 238 -4.68 11.57 -6.97
N THR A 239 -3.72 11.80 -7.85
CA THR A 239 -2.37 12.27 -7.50
C THR A 239 -2.42 13.58 -6.71
N ARG A 240 -3.22 14.57 -7.16
CA ARG A 240 -3.40 15.85 -6.44
C ARG A 240 -4.10 15.67 -5.10
N ALA A 241 -5.07 14.77 -5.01
CA ALA A 241 -5.73 14.46 -3.75
C ALA A 241 -4.75 13.86 -2.72
N LEU A 242 -3.91 12.91 -3.16
CA LEU A 242 -2.86 12.35 -2.29
C LEU A 242 -1.84 13.41 -1.85
N ALA A 243 -1.42 14.30 -2.76
CA ALA A 243 -0.52 15.42 -2.42
C ALA A 243 -1.15 16.35 -1.38
N ALA A 244 -2.44 16.71 -1.55
CA ALA A 244 -3.16 17.53 -0.59
C ALA A 244 -3.29 16.87 0.79
N LEU A 245 -3.47 15.54 0.85
CA LEU A 245 -3.42 14.80 2.11
C LEU A 245 -2.03 14.89 2.74
N VAL A 246 -0.97 14.64 1.97
CA VAL A 246 0.42 14.75 2.46
C VAL A 246 0.68 16.12 3.06
N ASP A 247 0.27 17.20 2.38
CA ASP A 247 0.44 18.57 2.88
C ASP A 247 -0.38 18.83 4.16
N ALA A 248 -1.60 18.31 4.23
CA ALA A 248 -2.47 18.50 5.39
C ALA A 248 -1.97 17.80 6.67
N VAL A 249 -1.21 16.69 6.52
CA VAL A 249 -0.69 15.89 7.65
C VAL A 249 0.79 16.13 7.94
N SER A 250 1.47 16.88 7.07
CA SER A 250 2.86 17.28 7.29
C SER A 250 2.88 18.53 8.17
N PRO A 251 3.61 18.55 9.28
CA PRO A 251 3.77 19.77 10.08
C PRO A 251 4.54 20.80 9.25
N VAL A 252 3.85 21.79 8.75
CA VAL A 252 4.47 22.98 8.19
C VAL A 252 4.65 23.94 9.35
N ASP A 253 5.79 23.92 10.02
CA ASP A 253 6.20 25.08 10.78
C ASP A 253 6.30 26.26 9.81
N PRO A 254 5.59 27.35 10.04
CA PRO A 254 5.77 28.55 9.22
C PRO A 254 7.21 29.01 9.44
N VAL A 255 8.09 28.71 8.46
CA VAL A 255 9.42 29.33 8.44
C VAL A 255 9.19 30.83 8.55
N PRO A 256 9.68 31.53 9.60
CA PRO A 256 9.57 32.97 9.66
C PRO A 256 10.29 33.51 8.43
N ARG A 257 9.55 34.15 7.53
CA ARG A 257 10.15 34.91 6.43
C ARG A 257 10.95 36.02 7.10
N THR A 258 12.25 35.77 7.28
CA THR A 258 13.19 36.84 7.61
C THR A 258 13.16 37.82 6.45
N GLY A 259 12.58 38.98 6.70
CA GLY A 259 12.56 40.15 5.81
C GLY A 259 13.96 40.70 5.54
#